data_ab4b959b264e66df94774e7028a151a5
#
_entry.id   ab4b959b264e66df94774e7028a151a5
#
_cell.length_a   1.000
_cell.length_b   1.000
_cell.length_c   1.000
_cell.angle_alpha   90.00
_cell.angle_beta   90.00
_cell.angle_gamma   90.00
#
_symmetry.space_group_name_H-M   'P 1'
#
loop_
_entity.id
_entity.type
_entity.pdbx_description
1 polymer ?
#
loop_
_entity_poly.entity_id
_entity_poly.type
_entity_poly.pdbx_seq_one_letter_code
_entity_poly.pdbx_strand_id
1 'polypeptide(L)'
;MKDNWESVIGLEIHVQLNSESKIFSNAPTKFGSDQNLQACEVDLGMPGTLPVLNEKAIEKAIKFGVAINAEIAEKVGFARKNYFYPDLPKGYQISQLDDPIVGKGSIEIQLGDQEIKTIGITRAHLEEDAGKSIHDLFENETAIDLNRAGTPLLEIVSEPDLSLIHI
;
A
#
# COMPACT_ATOMS: atom_id res chain seq x y z
N MET A 1 -15.80 18.19 -36.81
CA MET A 1 -16.34 17.88 -35.46
C MET A 1 -15.17 17.97 -34.49
N LYS A 2 -15.22 18.89 -33.52
CA LYS A 2 -14.24 18.87 -32.44
C LYS A 2 -14.61 17.67 -31.57
N ASP A 3 -13.75 16.68 -31.49
CA ASP A 3 -13.90 15.58 -30.56
C ASP A 3 -13.85 16.18 -29.14
N ASN A 4 -14.97 16.18 -28.44
CA ASN A 4 -15.05 16.62 -27.06
C ASN A 4 -14.52 15.49 -26.16
N TRP A 5 -13.20 15.37 -26.08
CA TRP A 5 -12.55 14.50 -25.09
C TRP A 5 -12.45 15.23 -23.75
N GLU A 6 -12.81 14.55 -22.68
CA GLU A 6 -12.62 14.98 -21.31
C GLU A 6 -11.60 14.05 -20.64
N SER A 7 -10.62 14.63 -19.96
CA SER A 7 -9.66 13.85 -19.15
C SER A 7 -10.27 13.60 -17.78
N VAL A 8 -10.41 12.31 -17.43
CA VAL A 8 -10.92 11.86 -16.15
C VAL A 8 -9.81 11.06 -15.46
N ILE A 9 -9.47 11.43 -14.23
CA ILE A 9 -8.28 10.91 -13.53
C ILE A 9 -8.69 10.40 -12.15
N GLY A 10 -8.36 9.13 -11.89
CA GLY A 10 -8.35 8.53 -10.56
C GLY A 10 -6.91 8.28 -10.12
N LEU A 11 -6.68 8.23 -8.82
CA LEU A 11 -5.38 7.98 -8.23
C LEU A 11 -5.39 6.70 -7.41
N GLU A 12 -4.31 5.94 -7.52
CA GLU A 12 -3.93 4.87 -6.60
C GLU A 12 -2.63 5.30 -5.91
N ILE A 13 -2.64 5.33 -4.59
CA ILE A 13 -1.54 5.87 -3.79
C ILE A 13 -1.12 4.84 -2.76
N HIS A 14 0.16 4.44 -2.76
CA HIS A 14 0.74 3.57 -1.75
C HIS A 14 1.46 4.40 -0.69
N VAL A 15 1.04 4.23 0.57
CA VAL A 15 1.64 4.89 1.73
C VAL A 15 2.29 3.85 2.62
N GLN A 16 3.62 3.92 2.80
CA GLN A 16 4.29 3.11 3.81
C GLN A 16 3.89 3.62 5.21
N LEU A 17 3.35 2.71 6.02
CA LEU A 17 2.98 3.03 7.39
C LEU A 17 4.22 2.97 8.29
N ASN A 18 4.42 4.04 9.02
CA ASN A 18 5.55 4.14 9.95
C ASN A 18 5.26 3.28 11.21
N SER A 19 5.69 2.04 11.21
CA SER A 19 5.64 1.08 12.30
C SER A 19 7.04 0.59 12.63
N GLU A 20 7.27 0.10 13.83
CA GLU A 20 8.59 -0.43 14.24
C GLU A 20 8.87 -1.81 13.62
N SER A 21 7.81 -2.57 13.31
CA SER A 21 7.90 -3.88 12.68
C SER A 21 6.99 -3.96 11.45
N LYS A 22 7.23 -4.98 10.64
CA LYS A 22 6.49 -5.27 9.41
C LYS A 22 5.04 -5.66 9.69
N ILE A 23 4.23 -5.75 8.63
CA ILE A 23 2.79 -5.99 8.79
C ILE A 23 2.49 -7.41 9.29
N PHE A 24 3.30 -8.40 8.91
CA PHE A 24 3.05 -9.82 9.25
C PHE A 24 4.21 -10.50 9.95
N SER A 25 5.26 -9.77 10.30
CA SER A 25 6.45 -10.30 10.97
C SER A 25 7.03 -9.29 11.97
N ASN A 26 7.93 -9.78 12.82
CA ASN A 26 8.64 -8.95 13.80
C ASN A 26 9.91 -8.29 13.21
N ALA A 27 10.22 -8.51 11.95
CA ALA A 27 11.37 -7.85 11.33
C ALA A 27 11.19 -6.32 11.36
N PRO A 28 12.26 -5.56 11.64
CA PRO A 28 12.15 -4.12 11.75
C PRO A 28 11.95 -3.44 10.39
N THR A 29 11.40 -2.21 10.43
CA THR A 29 11.16 -1.38 9.24
C THR A 29 12.09 -0.19 9.14
N LYS A 30 13.15 -0.15 9.96
CA LYS A 30 14.06 0.99 10.03
C LYS A 30 14.77 1.22 8.70
N PHE A 31 14.66 2.43 8.16
CA PHE A 31 15.36 2.82 6.93
C PHE A 31 16.88 2.93 7.14
N GLY A 32 17.65 2.55 6.09
CA GLY A 32 19.11 2.74 6.05
C GLY A 32 19.94 1.62 6.67
N SER A 33 19.37 0.45 6.91
CA SER A 33 20.14 -0.76 7.28
C SER A 33 20.83 -1.37 6.07
N ASP A 34 21.89 -2.13 6.29
CA ASP A 34 22.53 -2.93 5.24
C ASP A 34 21.56 -3.92 4.62
N GLN A 35 21.78 -4.28 3.37
CA GLN A 35 20.87 -5.11 2.58
C GLN A 35 20.58 -6.46 3.25
N ASN A 36 19.33 -6.87 3.20
CA ASN A 36 18.82 -8.15 3.70
C ASN A 36 18.99 -8.40 5.22
N LEU A 37 19.28 -7.38 6.03
CA LEU A 37 19.37 -7.52 7.49
C LEU A 37 18.01 -7.44 8.20
N GLN A 38 16.98 -6.96 7.51
CA GLN A 38 15.64 -6.76 8.07
C GLN A 38 14.61 -7.67 7.42
N ALA A 39 15.00 -8.85 7.01
CA ALA A 39 14.11 -9.88 6.49
C ALA A 39 14.15 -11.11 7.40
N CYS A 40 12.99 -11.67 7.71
CA CYS A 40 12.86 -12.90 8.48
C CYS A 40 12.19 -14.01 7.66
N GLU A 41 12.04 -15.17 8.26
CA GLU A 41 11.50 -16.38 7.60
C GLU A 41 10.09 -16.16 7.05
N VAL A 42 9.28 -15.31 7.69
CA VAL A 42 7.92 -14.95 7.22
C VAL A 42 8.01 -14.13 5.95
N ASP A 43 8.89 -13.13 5.92
CA ASP A 43 9.07 -12.26 4.75
C ASP A 43 9.63 -13.03 3.55
N LEU A 44 10.45 -14.06 3.82
CA LEU A 44 11.04 -14.95 2.83
C LEU A 44 10.09 -16.06 2.36
N GLY A 45 8.95 -16.26 3.03
CA GLY A 45 8.02 -17.34 2.72
C GLY A 45 8.57 -18.74 3.03
N MET A 46 9.37 -18.87 4.08
CA MET A 46 9.96 -20.17 4.46
C MET A 46 8.89 -21.17 4.89
N PRO A 47 9.08 -22.47 4.62
CA PRO A 47 8.12 -23.49 5.02
C PRO A 47 7.84 -23.51 6.52
N GLY A 48 6.56 -23.58 6.89
CA GLY A 48 6.12 -23.66 8.29
C GLY A 48 5.95 -22.33 8.99
N THR A 49 6.24 -21.20 8.34
CA THR A 49 5.98 -19.86 8.89
C THR A 49 4.55 -19.41 8.63
N LEU A 50 4.00 -18.66 9.59
CA LEU A 50 2.66 -18.08 9.50
C LEU A 50 2.72 -16.57 9.75
N PRO A 51 1.98 -15.77 8.97
CA PRO A 51 1.88 -14.34 9.18
C PRO A 51 1.10 -14.03 10.47
N VAL A 52 1.54 -13.02 11.21
CA VAL A 52 0.83 -12.47 12.38
C VAL A 52 0.63 -10.97 12.17
N LEU A 53 -0.62 -10.54 12.10
CA LEU A 53 -0.98 -9.17 11.78
C LEU A 53 -0.50 -8.18 12.85
N ASN A 54 0.14 -7.10 12.41
CA ASN A 54 0.59 -6.01 13.24
C ASN A 54 -0.59 -5.06 13.58
N GLU A 55 -0.96 -4.99 14.85
CA GLU A 55 -2.04 -4.13 15.34
C GLU A 55 -1.81 -2.65 15.01
N LYS A 56 -0.56 -2.18 15.01
CA LYS A 56 -0.24 -0.77 14.68
C LYS A 56 -0.56 -0.41 13.24
N ALA A 57 -0.49 -1.36 12.31
CA ALA A 57 -0.93 -1.13 10.94
C ALA A 57 -2.45 -0.90 10.88
N ILE A 58 -3.23 -1.71 11.61
CA ILE A 58 -4.68 -1.54 11.75
C ILE A 58 -5.03 -0.18 12.34
N GLU A 59 -4.42 0.20 13.48
CA GLU A 59 -4.66 1.48 14.13
C GLU A 59 -4.42 2.68 13.17
N LYS A 60 -3.36 2.61 12.36
CA LYS A 60 -3.03 3.67 11.41
C LYS A 60 -4.01 3.75 10.25
N ALA A 61 -4.45 2.61 9.72
CA ALA A 61 -5.48 2.56 8.69
C ALA A 61 -6.81 3.12 9.19
N ILE A 62 -7.22 2.77 10.43
CA ILE A 62 -8.42 3.34 11.06
C ILE A 62 -8.29 4.86 11.23
N LYS A 63 -7.14 5.35 11.69
CA LYS A 63 -6.90 6.81 11.82
C LYS A 63 -7.05 7.53 10.50
N PHE A 64 -6.52 6.95 9.42
CA PHE A 64 -6.71 7.50 8.07
C PHE A 64 -8.20 7.53 7.71
N GLY A 65 -8.92 6.42 7.86
CA GLY A 65 -10.34 6.35 7.54
C GLY A 65 -11.19 7.35 8.32
N VAL A 66 -10.92 7.53 9.61
CA VAL A 66 -11.59 8.55 10.43
C VAL A 66 -11.28 9.96 9.92
N ALA A 67 -10.05 10.23 9.52
CA ALA A 67 -9.65 11.56 9.03
C ALA A 67 -10.34 11.97 7.72
N ILE A 68 -10.76 11.02 6.91
CA ILE A 68 -11.46 11.25 5.64
C ILE A 68 -12.97 10.97 5.74
N ASN A 69 -13.51 10.87 6.96
CA ASN A 69 -14.92 10.52 7.23
C ASN A 69 -15.39 9.25 6.50
N ALA A 70 -14.52 8.25 6.38
CA ALA A 70 -14.83 7.01 5.69
C ALA A 70 -15.56 6.01 6.59
N GLU A 71 -16.23 5.06 5.97
CA GLU A 71 -16.75 3.87 6.63
C GLU A 71 -15.58 2.99 7.10
N ILE A 72 -15.62 2.55 8.36
CA ILE A 72 -14.62 1.62 8.92
C ILE A 72 -15.26 0.25 9.06
N ALA A 73 -14.61 -0.77 8.48
CA ALA A 73 -15.12 -2.14 8.55
C ALA A 73 -14.95 -2.71 9.96
N GLU A 74 -16.00 -3.30 10.51
CA GLU A 74 -15.95 -4.01 11.79
C GLU A 74 -15.20 -5.35 11.68
N LYS A 75 -15.17 -5.93 10.48
CA LYS A 75 -14.49 -7.18 10.17
C LYS A 75 -13.79 -7.06 8.83
N VAL A 76 -12.55 -7.47 8.80
CA VAL A 76 -11.69 -7.42 7.61
C VAL A 76 -11.16 -8.81 7.26
N GLY A 77 -10.94 -9.04 5.97
CA GLY A 77 -10.28 -10.23 5.44
C GLY A 77 -9.00 -9.88 4.71
N PHE A 78 -8.10 -10.85 4.64
CA PHE A 78 -6.92 -10.78 3.78
C PHE A 78 -6.99 -11.86 2.71
N ALA A 79 -6.63 -11.50 1.50
CA ALA A 79 -6.52 -12.38 0.35
C ALA A 79 -5.06 -12.48 -0.10
N ARG A 80 -4.79 -13.38 -1.04
CA ARG A 80 -3.46 -13.52 -1.66
C ARG A 80 -3.54 -13.08 -3.11
N LYS A 81 -2.77 -12.03 -3.43
CA LYS A 81 -2.57 -11.57 -4.80
C LYS A 81 -1.34 -12.27 -5.35
N ASN A 82 -1.57 -13.31 -6.14
CA ASN A 82 -0.48 -14.14 -6.67
C ASN A 82 0.21 -13.45 -7.85
N TYR A 83 1.49 -13.25 -7.75
CA TYR A 83 2.37 -12.85 -8.85
C TYR A 83 3.82 -13.25 -8.54
N PHE A 84 4.64 -13.44 -9.60
CA PHE A 84 5.97 -14.01 -9.47
C PHE A 84 7.01 -12.97 -9.88
N TYR A 85 7.68 -12.43 -8.86
CA TYR A 85 8.79 -11.50 -9.03
C TYR A 85 9.91 -11.87 -8.05
N PRO A 86 11.20 -11.66 -8.41
CA PRO A 86 12.32 -12.03 -7.54
C PRO A 86 12.30 -11.34 -6.17
N ASP A 87 11.78 -10.12 -6.10
CA ASP A 87 11.64 -9.33 -4.87
C ASP A 87 10.38 -9.67 -4.05
N LEU A 88 9.60 -10.65 -4.49
CA LEU A 88 8.47 -11.23 -3.76
C LEU A 88 8.66 -12.74 -3.60
N PRO A 89 9.52 -13.19 -2.68
CA PRO A 89 9.93 -14.60 -2.60
C PRO A 89 8.80 -15.57 -2.26
N LYS A 90 7.73 -15.12 -1.63
CA LYS A 90 6.52 -15.92 -1.38
C LYS A 90 5.73 -16.27 -2.65
N GLY A 91 5.91 -15.52 -3.74
CA GLY A 91 5.10 -15.66 -4.95
C GLY A 91 3.67 -15.10 -4.83
N TYR A 92 3.34 -14.46 -3.71
CA TYR A 92 2.07 -13.76 -3.48
C TYR A 92 2.26 -12.58 -2.51
N GLN A 93 1.42 -11.59 -2.65
CA GLN A 93 1.28 -10.48 -1.72
C GLN A 93 0.00 -10.69 -0.90
N ILE A 94 0.11 -10.50 0.42
CA ILE A 94 -1.07 -10.47 1.28
C ILE A 94 -1.67 -9.07 1.21
N SER A 95 -2.94 -8.99 0.83
CA SER A 95 -3.66 -7.74 0.59
C SER A 95 -5.13 -7.89 0.97
N GLN A 96 -5.86 -6.78 1.09
CA GLN A 96 -7.30 -6.79 1.29
C GLN A 96 -7.97 -6.43 -0.04
N LEU A 97 -8.68 -7.37 -0.67
CA LEU A 97 -9.33 -7.14 -1.96
C LEU A 97 -10.83 -6.81 -1.79
N ASP A 98 -11.59 -7.76 -1.23
CA ASP A 98 -13.05 -7.66 -1.12
C ASP A 98 -13.50 -7.02 0.20
N ASP A 99 -12.69 -7.15 1.26
CA ASP A 99 -13.02 -6.69 2.60
C ASP A 99 -11.98 -5.65 3.09
N PRO A 100 -11.92 -4.44 2.48
CA PRO A 100 -10.98 -3.41 2.88
C PRO A 100 -11.31 -2.85 4.27
N ILE A 101 -10.29 -2.45 5.03
CA ILE A 101 -10.47 -1.86 6.36
C ILE A 101 -11.15 -0.48 6.31
N VAL A 102 -10.90 0.28 5.23
CA VAL A 102 -11.48 1.60 5.00
C VAL A 102 -12.34 1.55 3.75
N GLY A 103 -13.61 1.77 3.91
CA GLY A 103 -14.59 1.87 2.85
C GLY A 103 -14.65 3.28 2.24
N LYS A 104 -15.82 3.66 1.75
CA LYS A 104 -16.03 4.94 1.10
C LYS A 104 -15.82 6.12 2.03
N GLY A 105 -15.10 7.11 1.54
CA GLY A 105 -14.84 8.38 2.22
C GLY A 105 -14.65 9.49 1.22
N SER A 106 -14.22 10.66 1.68
CA SER A 106 -13.93 11.79 0.80
C SER A 106 -12.91 12.75 1.43
N ILE A 107 -12.23 13.49 0.56
CA ILE A 107 -11.38 14.61 0.94
C ILE A 107 -11.84 15.86 0.21
N GLU A 108 -11.68 17.02 0.84
CA GLU A 108 -11.90 18.31 0.22
C GLU A 108 -10.55 18.92 -0.16
N ILE A 109 -10.45 19.36 -1.41
CA ILE A 109 -9.29 20.11 -1.91
C ILE A 109 -9.71 21.54 -2.25
N GLN A 110 -8.86 22.50 -1.93
CA GLN A 110 -9.08 23.90 -2.26
C GLN A 110 -8.46 24.19 -3.63
N LEU A 111 -9.31 24.69 -4.54
CA LEU A 111 -8.90 25.13 -5.88
C LEU A 111 -8.90 26.65 -5.90
N GLY A 112 -7.72 27.27 -5.96
CA GLY A 112 -7.60 28.74 -5.89
C GLY A 112 -8.11 29.32 -4.57
N ASP A 113 -8.66 30.55 -4.62
CA ASP A 113 -8.95 31.30 -3.39
C ASP A 113 -10.31 30.99 -2.74
N GLN A 114 -11.26 30.39 -3.44
CA GLN A 114 -12.64 30.20 -2.92
C GLN A 114 -13.35 28.91 -3.38
N GLU A 115 -12.78 28.15 -4.29
CA GLU A 115 -13.42 26.95 -4.81
C GLU A 115 -12.97 25.72 -4.01
N ILE A 116 -13.91 24.95 -3.46
CA ILE A 116 -13.67 23.68 -2.80
C ILE A 116 -14.20 22.57 -3.70
N LYS A 117 -13.39 21.57 -3.96
CA LYS A 117 -13.78 20.36 -4.66
C LYS A 117 -13.68 19.15 -3.74
N THR A 118 -14.73 18.35 -3.69
CA THR A 118 -14.72 17.06 -2.99
C THR A 118 -14.23 15.98 -3.94
N ILE A 119 -13.25 15.20 -3.48
CA ILE A 119 -12.73 14.00 -4.15
C ILE A 119 -13.17 12.78 -3.36
N GLY A 120 -13.89 11.88 -4.00
CA GLY A 120 -14.29 10.61 -3.40
C GLY A 120 -13.11 9.68 -3.20
N ILE A 121 -13.13 8.93 -2.13
CA ILE A 121 -12.24 7.80 -1.88
C ILE A 121 -13.09 6.54 -1.94
N THR A 122 -12.76 5.65 -2.87
CA THR A 122 -13.46 4.38 -3.05
C THR A 122 -13.20 3.44 -1.88
N ARG A 123 -11.92 3.34 -1.48
CA ARG A 123 -11.45 2.51 -0.36
C ARG A 123 -10.00 2.84 0.00
N ALA A 124 -9.59 2.38 1.15
CA ALA A 124 -8.18 2.17 1.44
C ALA A 124 -8.00 0.82 2.14
N HIS A 125 -6.96 0.09 1.75
CA HIS A 125 -6.75 -1.26 2.23
C HIS A 125 -5.30 -1.51 2.61
N LEU A 126 -5.11 -2.42 3.56
CA LEU A 126 -3.79 -2.83 4.03
C LEU A 126 -3.19 -3.89 3.12
N GLU A 127 -1.91 -3.77 2.86
CA GLU A 127 -1.11 -4.76 2.17
C GLU A 127 0.36 -4.71 2.60
N GLU A 128 1.15 -5.64 2.13
CA GLU A 128 2.60 -5.67 2.36
C GLU A 128 3.37 -5.15 1.15
N ASP A 129 4.47 -4.45 1.39
CA ASP A 129 5.37 -4.02 0.32
C ASP A 129 6.21 -5.21 -0.19
N ALA A 130 6.65 -5.14 -1.44
CA ALA A 130 7.64 -6.04 -2.00
C ALA A 130 9.07 -5.61 -1.61
N GLY A 131 10.04 -6.49 -1.82
CA GLY A 131 11.46 -6.15 -1.73
C GLY A 131 11.88 -5.18 -2.84
N LYS A 132 13.18 -5.03 -3.02
CA LYS A 132 13.77 -4.19 -4.05
C LYS A 132 14.66 -5.00 -4.97
N SER A 133 14.40 -4.95 -6.27
CA SER A 133 15.30 -5.42 -7.30
C SER A 133 16.33 -4.34 -7.63
N ILE A 134 17.61 -4.68 -7.66
CA ILE A 134 18.74 -3.78 -7.91
C ILE A 134 19.42 -4.25 -9.19
N HIS A 135 19.31 -3.46 -10.25
CA HIS A 135 19.71 -3.83 -11.60
C HIS A 135 21.12 -3.36 -11.99
N ASP A 136 21.67 -2.42 -11.24
CA ASP A 136 22.90 -1.68 -11.59
C ASP A 136 24.12 -2.14 -10.76
N LEU A 137 23.96 -3.14 -9.92
CA LEU A 137 25.03 -3.58 -9.02
C LEU A 137 26.00 -4.56 -9.68
N PHE A 138 25.49 -5.39 -10.58
CA PHE A 138 26.27 -6.41 -11.31
C PHE A 138 25.92 -6.39 -12.79
N GLU A 139 26.90 -6.73 -13.63
CA GLU A 139 26.69 -6.91 -15.07
C GLU A 139 25.97 -8.25 -15.31
N ASN A 140 24.83 -8.24 -15.98
CA ASN A 140 23.98 -9.38 -16.30
C ASN A 140 23.33 -10.12 -15.11
N GLU A 141 23.32 -9.53 -13.91
CA GLU A 141 22.67 -10.09 -12.73
C GLU A 141 21.82 -9.03 -12.03
N THR A 142 20.76 -9.47 -11.35
CA THR A 142 19.92 -8.62 -10.51
C THR A 142 20.10 -9.03 -9.06
N ALA A 143 20.53 -8.11 -8.21
CA ALA A 143 20.54 -8.31 -6.77
C ALA A 143 19.17 -8.03 -6.18
N ILE A 144 18.85 -8.69 -5.06
CA ILE A 144 17.59 -8.54 -4.35
C ILE A 144 17.87 -8.08 -2.92
N ASP A 145 17.21 -6.99 -2.52
CA ASP A 145 17.18 -6.52 -1.14
C ASP A 145 15.76 -6.69 -0.58
N LEU A 146 15.61 -7.53 0.43
CA LEU A 146 14.34 -7.87 1.06
C LEU A 146 14.04 -7.06 2.33
N ASN A 147 14.84 -6.03 2.64
CA ASN A 147 14.58 -5.18 3.80
C ASN A 147 13.20 -4.51 3.74
N ARG A 148 12.73 -4.15 2.54
CA ARG A 148 11.40 -3.54 2.35
C ARG A 148 10.27 -4.56 2.31
N ALA A 149 10.54 -5.82 1.92
CA ALA A 149 9.52 -6.87 1.83
C ALA A 149 8.76 -7.02 3.15
N GLY A 150 7.43 -6.93 3.10
CA GLY A 150 6.58 -7.00 4.29
C GLY A 150 6.41 -5.68 5.04
N THR A 151 6.98 -4.56 4.59
CA THR A 151 6.68 -3.23 5.17
C THR A 151 5.19 -2.94 5.01
N PRO A 152 4.50 -2.46 6.06
CA PRO A 152 3.07 -2.18 5.97
C PRO A 152 2.79 -1.05 4.97
N LEU A 153 1.89 -1.32 4.03
CA LEU A 153 1.34 -0.34 3.09
C LEU A 153 -0.14 -0.11 3.35
N LEU A 154 -0.57 1.12 3.12
CA LEU A 154 -1.97 1.47 2.91
C LEU A 154 -2.11 1.93 1.46
N GLU A 155 -2.82 1.15 0.65
CA GLU A 155 -3.20 1.55 -0.71
C GLU A 155 -4.52 2.31 -0.65
N ILE A 156 -4.52 3.53 -1.18
CA ILE A 156 -5.64 4.45 -1.20
C ILE A 156 -6.10 4.60 -2.65
N VAL A 157 -7.36 4.29 -2.92
CA VAL A 157 -7.96 4.36 -4.25
C VAL A 157 -8.99 5.47 -4.27
N SER A 158 -8.78 6.50 -5.09
CA SER A 158 -9.74 7.58 -5.27
C SER A 158 -10.82 7.24 -6.31
N GLU A 159 -11.94 7.94 -6.24
CA GLU A 159 -12.85 8.05 -7.38
C GLU A 159 -12.18 8.86 -8.50
N PRO A 160 -12.62 8.68 -9.76
CA PRO A 160 -12.04 9.43 -10.90
C PRO A 160 -12.60 10.84 -11.00
N ASP A 161 -12.50 11.59 -9.92
CA ASP A 161 -13.06 12.94 -9.77
C ASP A 161 -12.08 14.04 -10.18
N LEU A 162 -10.83 13.68 -10.50
CA LEU A 162 -9.80 14.62 -10.90
C LEU A 162 -9.78 14.84 -12.42
N SER A 163 -9.23 15.98 -12.83
CA SER A 163 -8.94 16.31 -14.23
C SER A 163 -7.63 17.10 -14.31
N LEU A 164 -7.16 17.42 -15.51
CA LEU A 164 -5.88 18.14 -15.72
C LEU A 164 -5.81 19.51 -15.02
N ILE A 165 -6.93 20.09 -14.65
CA ILE A 165 -6.95 21.36 -13.91
C ILE A 165 -6.79 21.19 -12.39
N HIS A 166 -6.75 19.96 -11.89
CA HIS A 166 -6.68 19.65 -10.44
C HIS A 166 -5.32 19.07 -10.02
N ILE A 167 -4.40 18.85 -10.97
CA ILE A 167 -3.06 18.32 -10.75
C ILE A 167 -1.98 19.28 -11.29
#